data_ca7f8d7078995140be657872b87ed8ee
#
_entry.id   ca7f8d7078995140be657872b87ed8ee
#
_cell.length_a   1.000
_cell.length_b   1.000
_cell.length_c   1.000
_cell.angle_alpha   90.00
_cell.angle_beta   90.00
_cell.angle_gamma   90.00
#
_symmetry.space_group_name_H-M   'P 1'
#
loop_
_entity.id
_entity.type
_entity.pdbx_description
1 polymer ?
#
loop_
_entity_poly.entity_id
_entity_poly.type
_entity_poly.pdbx_seq_one_letter_code
_entity_poly.pdbx_strand_id
1 'polypeptide(L)'
;MPDSDDEVEQHLIINDEGRVWFSGYNFGHSGEGYEKARSKIFKIEKVATDRLLCAIAAYFGNEYDEIFATDIGNWEMELTNTEGIVYKFRGSLCADFDYEGIDLSDLVRDTVGMDDLYVFDGNCKPDVINRIALDYHRVTKIKPQEVPEDATWEFVTWDYTEHLIIDRQTETLEHIQNIGSGCKVSRKYEIEGGIESLLENFDAEELFSHIEGNPTDDVV
;
A
#
# COMPACT_ATOMS: atom_id res chain seq x y z
N MET A 1 10.83 3.43 17.30
CA MET A 1 11.08 2.03 16.90
C MET A 1 11.43 2.08 15.43
N PRO A 2 12.31 1.20 14.92
CA PRO A 2 12.49 1.12 13.47
C PRO A 2 11.15 0.78 12.83
N ASP A 3 10.80 1.51 11.79
CA ASP A 3 9.56 1.30 11.05
C ASP A 3 9.75 0.18 10.03
N SER A 4 8.71 -0.58 9.73
CA SER A 4 8.75 -1.60 8.68
C SER A 4 8.99 -1.00 7.30
N ASP A 5 8.58 0.24 7.09
CA ASP A 5 8.72 0.96 5.82
C ASP A 5 10.19 1.21 5.43
N ASP A 6 11.10 1.17 6.41
CA ASP A 6 12.53 1.31 6.16
C ASP A 6 13.24 -0.04 5.89
N GLU A 7 12.56 -1.16 6.05
CA GLU A 7 13.16 -2.47 5.85
C GLU A 7 13.33 -2.80 4.37
N VAL A 8 14.54 -3.14 4.00
CA VAL A 8 14.91 -3.51 2.62
C VAL A 8 15.11 -5.01 2.45
N GLU A 9 15.18 -5.75 3.55
CA GLU A 9 15.33 -7.21 3.55
C GLU A 9 14.64 -7.79 4.78
N GLN A 10 13.92 -8.89 4.61
CA GLN A 10 13.25 -9.61 5.71
C GLN A 10 13.58 -11.10 5.63
N HIS A 11 13.88 -11.70 6.80
CA HIS A 11 14.11 -13.12 6.94
C HIS A 11 13.08 -13.73 7.87
N LEU A 12 12.38 -14.75 7.39
CA LEU A 12 11.39 -15.51 8.14
C LEU A 12 11.77 -16.99 8.14
N ILE A 13 11.80 -17.60 9.31
CA ILE A 13 12.01 -19.05 9.48
C ILE A 13 10.87 -19.58 10.32
N ILE A 14 10.24 -20.66 9.85
CA ILE A 14 9.17 -21.34 10.56
C ILE A 14 9.53 -22.82 10.61
N ASN A 15 9.53 -23.42 11.80
CA ASN A 15 9.71 -24.87 11.92
C ASN A 15 8.36 -25.60 12.10
N ASP A 16 8.39 -26.91 12.00
CA ASP A 16 7.24 -27.79 12.12
C ASP A 16 6.55 -27.75 13.51
N GLU A 17 7.27 -27.28 14.56
CA GLU A 17 6.68 -27.08 15.89
C GLU A 17 5.98 -25.72 16.04
N GLY A 18 5.95 -24.89 14.99
CA GLY A 18 5.37 -23.55 14.97
C GLY A 18 6.26 -22.48 15.58
N ARG A 19 7.55 -22.75 15.77
CA ARG A 19 8.47 -21.72 16.22
C ARG A 19 8.89 -20.84 15.04
N VAL A 20 8.78 -19.52 15.24
CA VAL A 20 9.05 -18.49 14.24
C VAL A 20 10.23 -17.64 14.68
N TRP A 21 11.14 -17.40 13.75
CA TRP A 21 12.22 -16.43 13.85
C TRP A 21 12.08 -15.44 12.71
N PHE A 22 12.00 -14.18 13.05
CA PHE A 22 11.91 -13.07 12.11
C PHE A 22 13.06 -12.09 12.33
N SER A 23 13.61 -11.55 11.26
CA SER A 23 14.59 -10.46 11.28
C SER A 23 14.39 -9.55 10.08
N GLY A 24 14.24 -8.25 10.33
CA GLY A 24 14.20 -7.19 9.32
C GLY A 24 15.50 -6.39 9.32
N TYR A 25 15.90 -5.88 8.17
CA TYR A 25 17.16 -5.18 7.94
C TYR A 25 16.91 -3.90 7.14
N ASN A 26 17.56 -2.82 7.56
CA ASN A 26 17.58 -1.53 6.86
C ASN A 26 18.94 -1.33 6.19
N PHE A 27 19.04 -0.34 5.31
CA PHE A 27 20.33 0.13 4.85
C PHE A 27 21.15 0.69 6.01
N GLY A 28 22.41 0.29 6.12
CA GLY A 28 23.30 0.80 7.15
C GLY A 28 23.54 2.30 7.01
N HIS A 29 23.73 2.99 8.13
CA HIS A 29 23.95 4.44 8.18
C HIS A 29 25.17 4.93 7.37
N SER A 30 26.13 4.06 7.12
CA SER A 30 27.30 4.35 6.29
C SER A 30 27.09 4.14 4.79
N GLY A 31 25.90 3.65 4.39
CA GLY A 31 25.63 3.24 3.02
C GLY A 31 26.35 1.94 2.60
N GLU A 32 27.05 1.29 3.51
CA GLU A 32 27.71 -0.01 3.29
C GLU A 32 26.99 -1.10 4.11
N GLY A 33 26.38 -2.07 3.41
CA GLY A 33 25.76 -3.23 4.01
C GLY A 33 24.37 -2.96 4.65
N TYR A 34 23.86 -3.99 5.34
CA TYR A 34 22.58 -3.95 6.01
C TYR A 34 22.76 -3.96 7.53
N GLU A 35 21.94 -3.21 8.22
CA GLU A 35 21.86 -3.22 9.69
C GLU A 35 20.57 -3.87 10.14
N LYS A 36 20.66 -4.75 11.14
CA LYS A 36 19.49 -5.40 11.70
C LYS A 36 18.60 -4.39 12.41
N ALA A 37 17.38 -4.20 11.89
CA ALA A 37 16.42 -3.23 12.42
C ALA A 37 15.58 -3.83 13.53
N ARG A 38 14.82 -4.87 13.23
CA ARG A 38 13.98 -5.54 14.21
C ARG A 38 14.16 -7.06 14.17
N SER A 39 13.81 -7.70 15.26
CA SER A 39 13.75 -9.15 15.29
C SER A 39 12.71 -9.63 16.29
N LYS A 40 12.04 -10.72 15.94
CA LYS A 40 11.02 -11.35 16.79
C LYS A 40 11.27 -12.86 16.84
N ILE A 41 11.04 -13.47 18.00
CA ILE A 41 10.98 -14.92 18.17
C ILE A 41 9.70 -15.22 18.92
N PHE A 42 8.83 -16.03 18.33
CA PHE A 42 7.53 -16.35 18.92
C PHE A 42 7.09 -17.75 18.48
N LYS A 43 5.92 -18.14 18.90
CA LYS A 43 5.33 -19.44 18.58
C LYS A 43 3.91 -19.23 18.08
N ILE A 44 3.56 -19.89 16.97
CA ILE A 44 2.23 -19.99 16.41
C ILE A 44 1.62 -21.36 16.71
N GLU A 45 0.33 -21.48 16.56
CA GLU A 45 -0.37 -22.74 16.84
C GLU A 45 0.03 -23.82 15.83
N LYS A 46 0.17 -25.05 16.32
CA LYS A 46 0.57 -26.20 15.50
C LYS A 46 -0.38 -26.43 14.32
N VAL A 47 -1.69 -26.29 14.52
CA VAL A 47 -2.69 -26.47 13.46
C VAL A 47 -2.53 -25.44 12.34
N ALA A 48 -2.28 -24.17 12.71
CA ALA A 48 -2.02 -23.10 11.74
C ALA A 48 -0.69 -23.34 11.01
N THR A 49 0.35 -23.77 11.72
CA THR A 49 1.64 -24.15 11.15
C THR A 49 1.48 -25.26 10.12
N ASP A 50 0.78 -26.33 10.46
CA ASP A 50 0.59 -27.48 9.57
C ASP A 50 -0.19 -27.08 8.32
N ARG A 51 -1.24 -26.27 8.47
CA ARG A 51 -2.01 -25.75 7.35
C ARG A 51 -1.13 -24.95 6.40
N LEU A 52 -0.32 -24.02 6.92
CA LEU A 52 0.59 -23.20 6.14
C LEU A 52 1.62 -24.05 5.40
N LEU A 53 2.35 -24.91 6.13
CA LEU A 53 3.41 -25.74 5.53
C LEU A 53 2.85 -26.71 4.49
N CYS A 54 1.66 -27.28 4.73
CA CYS A 54 1.00 -28.14 3.75
C CYS A 54 0.59 -27.39 2.49
N ALA A 55 0.03 -26.19 2.61
CA ALA A 55 -0.38 -25.38 1.45
C ALA A 55 0.84 -24.97 0.60
N ILE A 56 1.89 -24.45 1.25
CA ILE A 56 3.15 -24.10 0.59
C ILE A 56 3.77 -25.32 -0.11
N ALA A 57 3.89 -26.46 0.60
CA ALA A 57 4.47 -27.67 0.02
C ALA A 57 3.65 -28.22 -1.14
N ALA A 58 2.33 -28.16 -1.07
CA ALA A 58 1.45 -28.62 -2.12
C ALA A 58 1.56 -27.75 -3.39
N TYR A 59 1.59 -26.44 -3.23
CA TYR A 59 1.74 -25.50 -4.35
C TYR A 59 3.11 -25.68 -5.03
N PHE A 60 4.19 -25.53 -4.27
CA PHE A 60 5.56 -25.56 -4.81
C PHE A 60 6.04 -26.97 -5.19
N GLY A 61 5.41 -28.01 -4.69
CA GLY A 61 5.71 -29.39 -5.04
C GLY A 61 5.10 -29.88 -6.34
N ASN A 62 4.17 -29.14 -6.92
CA ASN A 62 3.50 -29.54 -8.18
C ASN A 62 4.12 -28.87 -9.40
N GLU A 63 3.67 -27.70 -9.75
CA GLU A 63 4.10 -26.97 -10.95
C GLU A 63 4.43 -25.54 -10.59
N TYR A 64 5.64 -25.30 -10.13
CA TYR A 64 6.11 -23.94 -9.88
C TYR A 64 6.97 -23.48 -11.07
N ASP A 65 6.50 -22.45 -11.77
CA ASP A 65 7.29 -21.74 -12.76
C ASP A 65 7.90 -20.47 -12.15
N GLU A 66 9.20 -20.33 -12.32
CA GLU A 66 9.96 -19.20 -11.81
C GLU A 66 9.58 -17.90 -12.55
N ILE A 67 9.09 -16.91 -11.82
CA ILE A 67 8.69 -15.60 -12.37
C ILE A 67 9.76 -14.59 -12.02
N PHE A 68 10.36 -13.96 -13.05
CA PHE A 68 11.29 -12.85 -12.89
C PHE A 68 10.80 -11.58 -13.55
N ALA A 69 10.78 -10.49 -12.77
CA ALA A 69 10.58 -9.14 -13.23
C ALA A 69 11.78 -8.28 -12.84
N THR A 70 12.08 -7.25 -13.63
CA THR A 70 13.12 -6.27 -13.33
C THR A 70 12.58 -5.15 -12.45
N ASP A 71 13.45 -4.58 -11.62
CA ASP A 71 13.17 -3.42 -10.77
C ASP A 71 12.15 -3.67 -9.63
N ILE A 72 11.85 -4.93 -9.36
CA ILE A 72 11.05 -5.39 -8.23
C ILE A 72 11.96 -6.26 -7.36
N GLY A 73 11.79 -6.25 -6.06
CA GLY A 73 12.53 -7.13 -5.15
C GLY A 73 12.39 -8.61 -5.51
N ASN A 74 13.15 -9.45 -4.88
CA ASN A 74 13.10 -10.91 -5.06
C ASN A 74 12.94 -11.61 -3.72
N TRP A 75 12.37 -12.80 -3.79
CA TRP A 75 12.26 -13.71 -2.66
C TRP A 75 13.03 -15.01 -2.94
N GLU A 76 13.55 -15.60 -1.87
CA GLU A 76 14.13 -16.94 -1.87
C GLU A 76 13.49 -17.76 -0.74
N MET A 77 13.18 -19.01 -1.01
CA MET A 77 12.57 -19.91 -0.05
C MET A 77 13.27 -21.26 -0.05
N GLU A 78 13.51 -21.80 1.14
CA GLU A 78 13.97 -23.16 1.36
C GLU A 78 12.90 -23.97 2.09
N LEU A 79 12.47 -25.06 1.51
CA LEU A 79 11.59 -26.05 2.13
C LEU A 79 12.38 -27.31 2.46
N THR A 80 12.35 -27.70 3.73
CA THR A 80 12.99 -28.94 4.18
C THR A 80 11.91 -29.98 4.48
N ASN A 81 11.98 -31.13 3.84
CA ASN A 81 11.05 -32.22 4.09
C ASN A 81 11.44 -33.01 5.35
N THR A 82 10.61 -33.98 5.73
CA THR A 82 10.82 -34.82 6.90
C THR A 82 12.06 -35.73 6.83
N GLU A 83 12.62 -35.91 5.64
CA GLU A 83 13.86 -36.67 5.41
C GLU A 83 15.11 -35.77 5.43
N GLY A 84 14.93 -34.47 5.62
CA GLY A 84 16.02 -33.48 5.65
C GLY A 84 16.46 -33.03 4.26
N ILE A 85 15.71 -33.33 3.20
CA ILE A 85 16.00 -32.86 1.85
C ILE A 85 15.52 -31.42 1.72
N VAL A 86 16.39 -30.55 1.21
CA VAL A 86 16.11 -29.13 1.01
C VAL A 86 15.76 -28.86 -0.45
N TYR A 87 14.62 -28.25 -0.67
CA TYR A 87 14.16 -27.74 -1.95
C TYR A 87 14.28 -26.22 -1.94
N LYS A 88 14.80 -25.65 -3.04
CA LYS A 88 15.03 -24.20 -3.15
C LYS A 88 14.17 -23.62 -4.25
N PHE A 89 13.51 -22.52 -3.91
CA PHE A 89 12.65 -21.75 -4.81
C PHE A 89 13.05 -20.30 -4.73
N ARG A 90 12.78 -19.54 -5.79
CA ARG A 90 13.06 -18.11 -5.85
C ARG A 90 12.18 -17.45 -6.91
N GLY A 91 11.96 -16.16 -6.83
CA GLY A 91 11.20 -15.40 -7.81
C GLY A 91 11.20 -13.92 -7.46
N SER A 92 10.54 -13.11 -8.28
CA SER A 92 10.33 -11.70 -8.01
C SER A 92 9.12 -11.48 -7.11
N LEU A 93 9.14 -10.41 -6.31
CA LEU A 93 8.07 -10.00 -5.39
C LEU A 93 6.90 -9.36 -6.16
N CYS A 94 6.24 -10.12 -7.02
CA CYS A 94 5.15 -9.64 -7.86
C CYS A 94 4.16 -10.75 -8.28
N ALA A 95 4.13 -11.86 -7.56
CA ALA A 95 3.35 -13.02 -7.96
C ALA A 95 2.29 -13.36 -6.93
N ASP A 96 1.04 -13.41 -7.37
CA ASP A 96 -0.09 -13.92 -6.59
C ASP A 96 -0.15 -15.42 -6.75
N PHE A 97 0.16 -16.14 -5.68
CA PHE A 97 0.11 -17.60 -5.66
C PHE A 97 -1.14 -18.07 -4.93
N ASP A 98 -2.12 -18.55 -5.70
CA ASP A 98 -3.35 -19.13 -5.18
C ASP A 98 -3.25 -20.65 -5.10
N TYR A 99 -3.61 -21.20 -3.96
CA TYR A 99 -3.76 -22.62 -3.74
C TYR A 99 -5.15 -22.93 -3.16
N GLU A 100 -6.00 -23.59 -3.95
CA GLU A 100 -7.38 -23.94 -3.58
C GLU A 100 -8.23 -22.71 -3.14
N GLY A 101 -8.05 -21.54 -3.78
CA GLY A 101 -8.76 -20.32 -3.47
C GLY A 101 -8.22 -19.60 -2.23
N ILE A 102 -7.00 -19.90 -1.83
CA ILE A 102 -6.29 -19.25 -0.71
C ILE A 102 -5.03 -18.59 -1.26
N ASP A 103 -4.94 -17.27 -1.11
CA ASP A 103 -3.70 -16.55 -1.37
C ASP A 103 -2.61 -16.97 -0.39
N LEU A 104 -1.45 -17.41 -0.92
CA LEU A 104 -0.37 -17.93 -0.10
C LEU A 104 0.38 -16.83 0.65
N SER A 105 0.47 -15.63 0.10
CA SER A 105 1.11 -14.50 0.76
C SER A 105 0.30 -14.07 1.98
N ASP A 106 -1.01 -13.95 1.83
CA ASP A 106 -1.92 -13.66 2.94
C ASP A 106 -1.94 -14.78 3.97
N LEU A 107 -1.93 -16.03 3.52
CA LEU A 107 -1.85 -17.17 4.45
C LEU A 107 -0.59 -17.11 5.33
N VAL A 108 0.56 -16.71 4.78
CA VAL A 108 1.80 -16.50 5.56
C VAL A 108 1.61 -15.37 6.56
N ARG A 109 1.16 -14.19 6.11
CA ARG A 109 0.95 -13.01 6.97
C ARG A 109 0.00 -13.29 8.12
N ASP A 110 -1.14 -13.87 7.81
CA ASP A 110 -2.18 -14.20 8.81
C ASP A 110 -1.70 -15.23 9.81
N THR A 111 -0.98 -16.27 9.33
CA THR A 111 -0.48 -17.33 10.21
C THR A 111 0.56 -16.81 11.19
N VAL A 112 1.44 -15.91 10.77
CA VAL A 112 2.47 -15.35 11.66
C VAL A 112 2.01 -14.09 12.39
N GLY A 113 0.86 -13.50 12.01
CA GLY A 113 0.33 -12.27 12.60
C GLY A 113 1.23 -11.07 12.34
N MET A 114 1.75 -10.96 11.13
CA MET A 114 2.63 -9.88 10.69
C MET A 114 2.18 -9.40 9.30
N ASP A 115 1.43 -8.31 9.30
CA ASP A 115 0.80 -7.76 8.09
C ASP A 115 1.79 -7.09 7.13
N ASP A 116 2.95 -6.74 7.65
CA ASP A 116 4.01 -6.00 6.98
C ASP A 116 5.12 -6.90 6.40
N LEU A 117 4.83 -8.19 6.24
CA LEU A 117 5.78 -9.11 5.59
C LEU A 117 5.76 -8.94 4.08
N TYR A 118 6.95 -8.81 3.49
CA TYR A 118 7.17 -9.06 2.08
C TYR A 118 7.14 -10.56 1.84
N VAL A 119 6.19 -11.02 1.02
CA VAL A 119 6.05 -12.42 0.66
C VAL A 119 6.15 -12.55 -0.87
N PHE A 120 5.44 -13.42 -1.52
CA PHE A 120 5.56 -13.66 -2.96
C PHE A 120 5.04 -12.49 -3.82
N ASP A 121 4.02 -11.81 -3.34
CA ASP A 121 3.35 -10.65 -3.93
C ASP A 121 4.04 -9.31 -3.61
N GLY A 122 5.11 -9.34 -2.83
CA GLY A 122 5.70 -8.16 -2.24
C GLY A 122 4.95 -7.74 -0.96
N ASN A 123 4.72 -6.46 -0.77
CA ASN A 123 3.91 -5.94 0.32
C ASN A 123 2.58 -5.46 -0.25
N CYS A 124 1.71 -6.39 -0.57
CA CYS A 124 0.41 -6.09 -1.17
C CYS A 124 -0.74 -5.96 -0.17
N LYS A 125 -0.48 -5.84 1.12
CA LYS A 125 -1.52 -5.26 1.96
C LYS A 125 -1.63 -3.80 1.56
N PRO A 126 -2.79 -3.38 1.05
CA PRO A 126 -3.00 -1.99 0.72
C PRO A 126 -2.65 -1.18 1.96
N ASP A 127 -1.76 -0.23 1.80
CA ASP A 127 -1.44 0.73 2.84
C ASP A 127 -2.75 1.25 3.39
N VAL A 128 -2.90 1.22 4.70
CA VAL A 128 -4.09 1.78 5.34
C VAL A 128 -4.15 3.25 4.95
N ILE A 129 -5.16 3.61 4.16
CA ILE A 129 -5.33 5.00 3.73
C ILE A 129 -5.57 5.86 4.95
N ASN A 130 -4.56 6.60 5.37
CA ASN A 130 -4.66 7.49 6.52
C ASN A 130 -5.22 8.86 6.16
N ARG A 131 -5.00 9.28 4.91
CA ARG A 131 -5.44 10.59 4.43
C ARG A 131 -5.70 10.58 2.95
N ILE A 132 -6.84 11.15 2.54
CA ILE A 132 -7.15 11.47 1.15
C ILE A 132 -7.17 12.98 1.01
N ALA A 133 -6.45 13.52 0.05
CA ALA A 133 -6.52 14.93 -0.31
C ALA A 133 -6.87 15.04 -1.79
N LEU A 134 -7.97 15.72 -2.09
CA LEU A 134 -8.42 16.01 -3.43
C LEU A 134 -8.38 17.51 -3.66
N ASP A 135 -7.64 17.92 -4.68
CA ASP A 135 -7.49 19.32 -5.08
C ASP A 135 -8.16 19.51 -6.45
N TYR A 136 -9.08 20.47 -6.51
CA TYR A 136 -9.73 20.87 -7.73
C TYR A 136 -9.43 22.34 -8.01
N HIS A 137 -8.97 22.63 -9.20
CA HIS A 137 -8.72 23.98 -9.67
C HIS A 137 -9.44 24.24 -11.01
N ARG A 138 -10.17 25.33 -11.08
CA ARG A 138 -10.84 25.76 -12.29
C ARG A 138 -10.56 27.24 -12.56
N VAL A 139 -10.11 27.50 -13.76
CA VAL A 139 -9.97 28.87 -14.29
C VAL A 139 -11.08 29.12 -15.29
N THR A 140 -11.90 30.14 -15.06
CA THR A 140 -13.00 30.51 -15.95
C THR A 140 -12.83 31.92 -16.40
N LYS A 141 -12.98 32.16 -17.71
CA LYS A 141 -13.06 33.52 -18.30
C LYS A 141 -14.51 33.99 -18.20
N ILE A 142 -14.71 35.11 -17.51
CA ILE A 142 -16.04 35.72 -17.36
C ILE A 142 -16.04 37.03 -18.12
N LYS A 143 -17.07 37.25 -18.95
CA LYS A 143 -17.31 38.56 -19.58
C LYS A 143 -18.15 39.38 -18.58
N PRO A 144 -17.60 40.49 -18.01
CA PRO A 144 -18.37 41.35 -17.13
C PRO A 144 -19.55 42.01 -17.86
N GLN A 145 -20.62 42.32 -17.15
CA GLN A 145 -21.77 43.01 -17.72
C GLN A 145 -21.43 44.44 -18.12
N GLU A 146 -20.54 45.07 -17.38
CA GLU A 146 -20.07 46.43 -17.67
C GLU A 146 -18.55 46.39 -17.80
N VAL A 147 -18.05 46.71 -18.97
CA VAL A 147 -16.63 46.87 -19.26
C VAL A 147 -16.36 48.36 -19.40
N PRO A 148 -15.40 48.98 -18.66
CA PRO A 148 -15.03 50.38 -18.83
C PRO A 148 -14.65 50.69 -20.27
N GLU A 149 -15.00 51.88 -20.76
CA GLU A 149 -14.77 52.30 -22.18
C GLU A 149 -13.27 52.32 -22.56
N ASP A 150 -12.39 52.44 -21.54
CA ASP A 150 -10.94 52.49 -21.69
C ASP A 150 -10.27 51.13 -21.41
N ALA A 151 -11.05 50.09 -21.15
CA ALA A 151 -10.50 48.76 -20.84
C ALA A 151 -9.84 48.12 -22.07
N THR A 152 -8.63 47.67 -21.87
CA THR A 152 -7.87 46.90 -22.88
C THR A 152 -8.13 45.40 -22.83
N TRP A 153 -9.06 44.98 -21.97
CA TRP A 153 -9.42 43.57 -21.71
C TRP A 153 -10.93 43.35 -21.90
N GLU A 154 -11.28 42.22 -22.42
CA GLU A 154 -12.67 41.84 -22.69
C GLU A 154 -13.21 40.82 -21.65
N PHE A 155 -12.30 40.10 -20.97
CA PHE A 155 -12.63 39.04 -20.03
C PHE A 155 -11.87 39.22 -18.74
N VAL A 156 -12.50 38.81 -17.64
CA VAL A 156 -11.87 38.66 -16.31
C VAL A 156 -11.65 37.18 -16.07
N THR A 157 -10.45 36.82 -15.62
CA THR A 157 -10.16 35.47 -15.18
C THR A 157 -10.66 35.25 -13.75
N TRP A 158 -11.40 34.21 -13.56
CA TRP A 158 -11.91 33.84 -12.26
C TRP A 158 -11.28 32.51 -11.85
N ASP A 159 -10.54 32.52 -10.74
CA ASP A 159 -9.95 31.33 -10.16
C ASP A 159 -10.86 30.79 -9.07
N TYR A 160 -11.12 29.48 -9.17
CA TYR A 160 -11.88 28.72 -8.19
C TYR A 160 -11.09 27.49 -7.79
N THR A 161 -10.89 27.29 -6.51
CA THR A 161 -10.24 26.09 -5.97
C THR A 161 -11.09 25.44 -4.89
N GLU A 162 -11.13 24.12 -4.92
CA GLU A 162 -11.67 23.30 -3.83
C GLU A 162 -10.61 22.33 -3.33
N HIS A 163 -10.58 22.14 -2.04
CA HIS A 163 -9.77 21.14 -1.37
C HIS A 163 -10.67 20.31 -0.50
N LEU A 164 -10.68 19.00 -0.71
CA LEU A 164 -11.35 18.05 0.15
C LEU A 164 -10.29 17.22 0.84
N ILE A 165 -10.30 17.21 2.15
CA ILE A 165 -9.36 16.46 2.98
C ILE A 165 -10.16 15.50 3.86
N ILE A 166 -9.87 14.23 3.75
CA ILE A 166 -10.38 13.17 4.62
C ILE A 166 -9.20 12.66 5.42
N ASP A 167 -9.29 12.68 6.74
CA ASP A 167 -8.17 12.32 7.62
C ASP A 167 -8.64 11.33 8.68
N ARG A 168 -8.06 10.11 8.64
CA ARG A 168 -8.42 9.01 9.54
C ARG A 168 -8.00 9.29 10.97
N GLN A 169 -6.84 9.91 11.17
CA GLN A 169 -6.32 10.15 12.51
C GLN A 169 -7.18 11.17 13.30
N THR A 170 -7.73 12.14 12.59
CA THR A 170 -8.61 13.17 13.20
C THR A 170 -10.10 12.86 13.05
N GLU A 171 -10.46 11.80 12.33
CA GLU A 171 -11.83 11.38 12.01
C GLU A 171 -12.66 12.50 11.40
N THR A 172 -12.04 13.31 10.52
CA THR A 172 -12.69 14.50 9.97
C THR A 172 -12.63 14.55 8.45
N LEU A 173 -13.66 15.17 7.89
CA LEU A 173 -13.71 15.63 6.52
C LEU A 173 -13.68 17.15 6.50
N GLU A 174 -12.68 17.75 5.88
CA GLU A 174 -12.58 19.19 5.69
C GLU A 174 -12.78 19.55 4.22
N HIS A 175 -13.69 20.49 3.95
CA HIS A 175 -13.94 21.02 2.63
C HIS A 175 -13.64 22.52 2.61
N ILE A 176 -12.71 22.92 1.78
CA ILE A 176 -12.26 24.30 1.63
C ILE A 176 -12.55 24.78 0.22
N GLN A 177 -13.28 25.87 0.09
CA GLN A 177 -13.57 26.53 -1.18
C GLN A 177 -12.97 27.92 -1.20
N ASN A 178 -12.21 28.25 -2.23
CA ASN A 178 -11.74 29.60 -2.51
C ASN A 178 -12.48 30.11 -3.77
N ILE A 179 -13.30 31.11 -3.56
CA ILE A 179 -14.11 31.72 -4.62
C ILE A 179 -13.49 33.09 -4.90
N GLY A 180 -12.52 33.17 -5.84
CA GLY A 180 -11.89 34.42 -6.29
C GLY A 180 -11.66 35.48 -5.20
N SER A 181 -10.95 36.51 -5.47
CA SER A 181 -10.80 37.74 -4.65
C SER A 181 -10.81 37.59 -3.11
N GLY A 182 -10.30 36.48 -2.58
CA GLY A 182 -10.09 36.30 -1.14
C GLY A 182 -11.26 35.75 -0.32
N CYS A 183 -12.34 35.32 -0.96
CA CYS A 183 -13.42 34.63 -0.25
C CYS A 183 -13.05 33.16 -0.04
N LYS A 184 -12.71 32.80 1.18
CA LYS A 184 -12.44 31.41 1.61
C LYS A 184 -13.58 30.92 2.49
N VAL A 185 -14.17 29.79 2.12
CA VAL A 185 -15.15 29.07 2.94
C VAL A 185 -14.55 27.75 3.35
N SER A 186 -14.43 27.48 4.64
CA SER A 186 -14.00 26.20 5.20
C SER A 186 -15.13 25.60 6.01
N ARG A 187 -15.39 24.31 5.79
CA ARG A 187 -16.36 23.52 6.54
C ARG A 187 -15.68 22.25 7.01
N LYS A 188 -15.90 21.92 8.27
CA LYS A 188 -15.43 20.67 8.86
C LYS A 188 -16.65 19.84 9.23
N TYR A 189 -16.63 18.58 8.86
CA TYR A 189 -17.73 17.65 9.10
C TYR A 189 -17.23 16.49 9.94
N GLU A 190 -18.06 16.04 10.86
CA GLU A 190 -17.94 14.73 11.49
C GLU A 190 -18.75 13.77 10.63
N ILE A 191 -18.20 12.57 10.36
CA ILE A 191 -18.84 11.58 9.50
C ILE A 191 -19.70 10.67 10.39
N GLU A 192 -21.00 10.65 10.13
CA GLU A 192 -21.92 9.75 10.84
C GLU A 192 -21.59 8.29 10.48
N GLY A 193 -21.31 7.47 11.50
CA GLY A 193 -20.84 6.10 11.31
C GLY A 193 -19.33 5.93 11.30
N GLY A 194 -18.60 7.06 11.43
CA GLY A 194 -17.14 7.08 11.45
C GLY A 194 -16.49 7.07 10.08
N ILE A 195 -15.23 7.47 10.04
CA ILE A 195 -14.46 7.59 8.79
C ILE A 195 -14.13 6.22 8.19
N GLU A 196 -14.06 5.18 9.02
CA GLU A 196 -13.78 3.81 8.57
C GLU A 196 -14.83 3.33 7.56
N SER A 197 -16.13 3.57 7.81
CA SER A 197 -17.20 3.18 6.89
C SER A 197 -17.11 3.88 5.52
N LEU A 198 -16.49 5.05 5.47
CA LEU A 198 -16.20 5.75 4.23
C LEU A 198 -14.98 5.16 3.54
N LEU A 199 -13.91 4.90 4.29
CA LEU A 199 -12.63 4.41 3.75
C LEU A 199 -12.65 2.94 3.35
N GLU A 200 -13.47 2.10 3.98
CA GLU A 200 -13.73 0.71 3.57
C GLU A 200 -14.26 0.58 2.14
N ASN A 201 -14.86 1.65 1.60
CA ASN A 201 -15.31 1.67 0.22
C ASN A 201 -14.22 2.09 -0.79
N PHE A 202 -13.06 2.53 -0.31
CA PHE A 202 -11.91 2.84 -1.15
C PHE A 202 -10.96 1.64 -1.14
N ASP A 203 -11.07 0.78 -2.13
CA ASP A 203 -10.03 -0.17 -2.46
C ASP A 203 -8.92 0.60 -3.19
N ALA A 204 -7.77 0.73 -2.54
CA ALA A 204 -6.65 1.49 -3.10
C ALA A 204 -6.14 0.87 -4.40
N GLU A 205 -6.13 -0.46 -4.50
CA GLU A 205 -5.71 -1.16 -5.72
C GLU A 205 -6.71 -0.95 -6.85
N GLU A 206 -8.01 -1.09 -6.58
CA GLU A 206 -9.03 -0.85 -7.59
C GLU A 206 -9.05 0.61 -8.04
N LEU A 207 -8.86 1.56 -7.11
CA LEU A 207 -8.79 2.98 -7.43
C LEU A 207 -7.59 3.29 -8.34
N PHE A 208 -6.42 2.75 -8.04
CA PHE A 208 -5.21 3.00 -8.81
C PHE A 208 -5.16 2.18 -10.10
N SER A 209 -5.74 1.00 -10.16
CA SER A 209 -5.82 0.18 -11.38
C SER A 209 -6.64 0.83 -12.49
N HIS A 210 -7.53 1.74 -12.15
CA HIS A 210 -8.38 2.45 -13.11
C HIS A 210 -7.78 3.80 -13.58
N ILE A 211 -6.67 4.24 -13.01
CA ILE A 211 -5.97 5.45 -13.45
C ILE A 211 -5.06 5.06 -14.62
N GLU A 212 -5.62 5.05 -15.84
CA GLU A 212 -4.82 5.00 -17.07
C GLU A 212 -4.25 6.40 -17.35
N GLY A 213 -2.95 6.58 -17.11
CA GLY A 213 -2.24 7.81 -17.46
C GLY A 213 -1.51 8.44 -16.27
N ASN A 214 -0.59 9.33 -16.60
CA ASN A 214 0.11 10.11 -15.60
C ASN A 214 -0.87 11.16 -15.02
N PRO A 215 -1.18 11.16 -13.73
CA PRO A 215 -2.16 12.09 -13.15
C PRO A 215 -1.79 13.58 -13.31
N THR A 216 -0.61 13.88 -13.85
CA THR A 216 -0.18 15.26 -14.15
C THR A 216 -0.52 15.73 -15.55
N ASP A 217 -1.01 14.87 -16.45
CA ASP A 217 -1.18 15.23 -17.87
C ASP A 217 -2.59 15.67 -18.27
N ASP A 218 -3.60 15.55 -17.42
CA ASP A 218 -5.01 15.80 -17.78
C ASP A 218 -5.73 16.87 -16.96
N VAL A 219 -5.03 17.83 -16.42
CA VAL A 219 -5.68 19.04 -15.85
C VAL A 219 -5.42 20.24 -16.75
N VAL A 220 -6.21 20.34 -17.79
CA VAL A 220 -6.36 21.57 -18.59
C VAL A 220 -7.75 22.14 -18.37
#